data_6d81d71cdec4e709f39957f485b3c1fc
#
_entry.id   6d81d71cdec4e709f39957f485b3c1fc
#
_cell.length_a   1.000
_cell.length_b   1.000
_cell.length_c   1.000
_cell.angle_alpha   90.00
_cell.angle_beta   90.00
_cell.angle_gamma   90.00
#
_symmetry.space_group_name_H-M   'P 1'
#
loop_
_entity.id
_entity.type
_entity.pdbx_description
1 polymer ?
#
loop_
_entity_poly.entity_id
_entity_poly.type
_entity_poly.pdbx_seq_one_letter_code
_entity_poly.pdbx_strand_id
1 'polypeptide(L)'
;MGARVQLKHYPLLVLLSAILIQTPALAQLMLPGALQASPSPADNTVQNPAGTARGTPKPVGLKPPSEETIFGHDLLRDGFAGTIAFKRASGKGVEITRLSLAGEEISHPGVQCRVDVVADDPIQTRLAGKPNGISRYEVEIAACPFSFDVLEGAVIVTRVPPTCDFPAADCRAVPAGLWGPPGNSFGPDQVKQLERERSHAESSMRTGFHALLMKAGKDKVAIKKMAGEQAGFSSEREVICRNYLGEEVHGFCALRITQARALALQTAFEERTNLQTGPAKTTTKRAVAKQKPVPNLNSDSQQTPLPGSGPH
;
A
#
# COMPACT_ATOMS: atom_id res chain seq x y z
N MET A 1 29.25 58.38 -31.07
CA MET A 1 27.97 58.26 -31.80
C MET A 1 26.92 57.85 -30.82
N GLY A 2 26.10 58.79 -30.37
CA GLY A 2 25.12 58.59 -29.30
C GLY A 2 23.76 58.26 -29.90
N ALA A 3 23.12 57.21 -29.36
CA ALA A 3 21.70 56.90 -29.65
C ALA A 3 20.86 57.39 -28.50
N ARG A 4 19.99 58.38 -28.79
CA ARG A 4 19.01 58.93 -27.85
C ARG A 4 17.78 57.99 -27.77
N VAL A 5 17.39 57.60 -26.55
CA VAL A 5 16.14 56.94 -26.27
C VAL A 5 15.05 58.01 -26.06
N GLN A 6 14.03 57.99 -26.90
CA GLN A 6 12.84 58.85 -26.80
C GLN A 6 11.81 58.21 -25.83
N LEU A 7 11.51 58.93 -24.76
CA LEU A 7 10.42 58.66 -23.83
C LEU A 7 9.10 59.19 -24.45
N LYS A 8 8.16 58.32 -24.74
CA LYS A 8 6.79 58.70 -25.10
C LYS A 8 5.93 58.73 -23.87
N HIS A 9 5.47 59.92 -23.52
CA HIS A 9 4.44 60.16 -22.51
C HIS A 9 3.06 59.73 -23.08
N TYR A 10 2.32 58.93 -22.29
CA TYR A 10 0.86 58.75 -22.49
C TYR A 10 0.11 59.42 -21.37
N PRO A 11 -0.96 60.16 -21.70
CA PRO A 11 -1.68 60.98 -20.74
C PRO A 11 -2.65 60.16 -19.88
N LEU A 12 -2.81 60.64 -18.68
CA LEU A 12 -3.78 60.36 -17.65
C LEU A 12 -5.20 60.32 -18.19
N LEU A 13 -5.91 59.22 -18.06
CA LEU A 13 -7.37 59.17 -18.19
C LEU A 13 -7.97 58.66 -16.90
N VAL A 14 -8.54 59.59 -16.15
CA VAL A 14 -9.43 59.42 -15.03
C VAL A 14 -10.73 58.79 -15.55
N LEU A 15 -11.17 57.70 -14.96
CA LEU A 15 -12.58 57.28 -15.10
C LEU A 15 -13.06 56.38 -13.97
N LEU A 16 -14.00 56.91 -13.27
CA LEU A 16 -15.19 56.35 -12.63
C LEU A 16 -15.09 55.01 -11.84
N SER A 17 -15.28 55.21 -10.59
CA SER A 17 -15.72 54.25 -9.58
C SER A 17 -17.03 53.57 -10.00
N ALA A 18 -16.99 52.26 -10.29
CA ALA A 18 -18.16 51.40 -10.28
C ALA A 18 -18.06 50.50 -9.06
N ILE A 19 -18.86 50.77 -8.06
CA ILE A 19 -19.08 49.95 -6.88
C ILE A 19 -19.81 48.69 -7.35
N LEU A 20 -19.08 47.58 -7.57
CA LEU A 20 -19.65 46.26 -7.76
C LEU A 20 -19.91 45.66 -6.38
N ILE A 21 -21.19 45.56 -6.03
CA ILE A 21 -21.75 44.84 -4.93
C ILE A 21 -21.37 43.35 -5.12
N GLN A 22 -20.37 42.86 -4.41
CA GLN A 22 -20.04 41.45 -4.39
C GLN A 22 -21.06 40.71 -3.52
N THR A 23 -22.02 40.04 -4.14
CA THR A 23 -22.82 39.02 -3.50
C THR A 23 -21.91 37.84 -3.13
N PRO A 24 -21.91 37.36 -1.88
CA PRO A 24 -21.18 36.13 -1.57
C PRO A 24 -21.86 34.97 -2.30
N ALA A 25 -21.22 34.44 -3.34
CA ALA A 25 -21.59 33.17 -3.92
C ALA A 25 -21.23 32.11 -2.87
N LEU A 26 -22.22 31.59 -2.17
CA LEU A 26 -22.12 30.35 -1.40
C LEU A 26 -21.83 29.24 -2.41
N ALA A 27 -20.56 28.95 -2.62
CA ALA A 27 -20.14 27.76 -3.34
C ALA A 27 -20.54 26.54 -2.49
N GLN A 28 -21.72 26.01 -2.73
CA GLN A 28 -22.09 24.71 -2.24
C GLN A 28 -21.17 23.70 -2.92
N LEU A 29 -20.22 23.15 -2.16
CA LEU A 29 -19.47 21.97 -2.54
C LEU A 29 -20.48 20.82 -2.70
N MET A 30 -20.98 20.64 -3.91
CA MET A 30 -21.69 19.42 -4.27
C MET A 30 -20.70 18.26 -4.19
N LEU A 31 -20.77 17.46 -3.11
CA LEU A 31 -20.13 16.15 -3.10
C LEU A 31 -20.76 15.31 -4.22
N PRO A 32 -19.98 14.80 -5.16
CA PRO A 32 -20.50 13.83 -6.13
C PRO A 32 -20.77 12.52 -5.37
N GLY A 33 -22.01 12.18 -5.20
CA GLY A 33 -22.41 10.91 -4.59
C GLY A 33 -23.55 10.96 -3.57
N ALA A 34 -24.14 12.13 -3.29
CA ALA A 34 -25.39 12.18 -2.54
C ALA A 34 -26.53 11.72 -3.47
N LEU A 35 -26.92 10.46 -3.38
CA LEU A 35 -28.14 9.95 -3.98
C LEU A 35 -29.32 10.70 -3.36
N GLN A 36 -29.89 11.62 -4.13
CA GLN A 36 -31.21 12.17 -3.82
C GLN A 36 -32.23 11.02 -3.86
N ALA A 37 -32.71 10.62 -2.70
CA ALA A 37 -33.90 9.79 -2.62
C ALA A 37 -35.09 10.67 -3.05
N SER A 38 -35.61 10.43 -4.25
CA SER A 38 -36.89 10.99 -4.67
C SER A 38 -38.00 10.42 -3.77
N PRO A 39 -38.92 11.26 -3.24
CA PRO A 39 -40.07 10.74 -2.51
C PRO A 39 -41.02 10.06 -3.52
N SER A 40 -41.14 8.75 -3.44
CA SER A 40 -42.21 8.01 -4.11
C SER A 40 -43.54 8.23 -3.37
N PRO A 41 -44.65 8.37 -4.10
CA PRO A 41 -45.99 8.46 -3.49
C PRO A 41 -46.33 7.19 -2.72
N ALA A 42 -46.98 7.40 -1.60
CA ALA A 42 -47.50 6.33 -0.75
C ALA A 42 -48.52 5.47 -1.52
N ASP A 43 -48.24 4.18 -1.58
CA ASP A 43 -49.32 3.21 -1.78
C ASP A 43 -49.18 1.99 -0.85
N ASN A 44 -50.30 1.48 -0.44
CA ASN A 44 -50.60 0.74 0.74
C ASN A 44 -50.02 -0.67 0.82
N THR A 45 -49.74 -1.06 2.08
CA THR A 45 -49.88 -2.39 2.67
C THR A 45 -49.34 -3.60 1.93
N VAL A 46 -48.10 -3.97 2.28
CA VAL A 46 -47.70 -5.36 2.39
C VAL A 46 -47.00 -5.55 3.73
N GLN A 47 -47.61 -6.37 4.58
CA GLN A 47 -47.05 -6.82 5.85
C GLN A 47 -45.67 -7.45 5.61
N ASN A 48 -44.65 -6.85 6.21
CA ASN A 48 -43.30 -7.37 6.18
C ASN A 48 -43.19 -8.49 7.24
N PRO A 49 -42.92 -9.76 6.88
CA PRO A 49 -42.64 -10.77 7.88
C PRO A 49 -41.33 -10.44 8.58
N ALA A 50 -41.36 -10.64 9.87
CA ALA A 50 -40.35 -10.38 10.89
C ALA A 50 -38.89 -10.46 10.40
N GLY A 51 -38.14 -9.43 10.82
CA GLY A 51 -36.75 -9.19 10.48
C GLY A 51 -35.84 -10.40 10.58
N THR A 52 -35.40 -10.86 9.44
CA THR A 52 -34.11 -11.54 9.36
C THR A 52 -33.03 -10.51 9.66
N ALA A 53 -32.35 -10.67 10.79
CA ALA A 53 -31.17 -9.90 11.13
C ALA A 53 -30.25 -9.91 9.89
N ARG A 54 -30.05 -8.76 9.27
CA ARG A 54 -29.07 -8.61 8.19
C ARG A 54 -27.72 -9.00 8.76
N GLY A 55 -27.27 -10.22 8.43
CA GLY A 55 -25.94 -10.69 8.83
C GLY A 55 -24.91 -9.65 8.43
N THR A 56 -23.93 -9.46 9.29
CA THR A 56 -22.79 -8.58 9.01
C THR A 56 -22.23 -8.90 7.61
N PRO A 57 -22.04 -7.92 6.74
CA PRO A 57 -21.46 -8.16 5.42
C PRO A 57 -20.13 -8.89 5.58
N LYS A 58 -20.04 -10.09 5.02
CA LYS A 58 -18.77 -10.83 5.00
C LYS A 58 -18.00 -10.37 3.77
N PRO A 59 -16.70 -10.00 3.92
CA PRO A 59 -15.87 -9.70 2.77
C PRO A 59 -15.89 -10.86 1.77
N VAL A 60 -15.95 -10.56 0.49
CA VAL A 60 -15.77 -11.57 -0.56
C VAL A 60 -14.32 -12.04 -0.48
N GLY A 61 -14.11 -13.36 -0.40
CA GLY A 61 -12.76 -13.93 -0.31
C GLY A 61 -11.94 -13.59 -1.56
N LEU A 62 -10.99 -12.69 -1.41
CA LEU A 62 -10.03 -12.36 -2.45
C LEU A 62 -8.86 -13.34 -2.39
N LYS A 63 -8.42 -13.80 -3.55
CA LYS A 63 -7.24 -14.65 -3.66
C LYS A 63 -5.98 -13.76 -3.67
N PRO A 64 -4.96 -14.06 -2.84
CA PRO A 64 -3.68 -13.38 -2.93
C PRO A 64 -3.06 -13.51 -4.32
N PRO A 65 -2.33 -12.49 -4.81
CA PRO A 65 -1.60 -12.56 -6.06
C PRO A 65 -0.62 -13.73 -6.08
N SER A 66 -0.48 -14.37 -7.24
CA SER A 66 0.47 -15.46 -7.43
C SER A 66 1.80 -14.93 -7.96
N GLU A 67 2.90 -15.43 -7.43
CA GLU A 67 4.25 -15.12 -7.93
C GLU A 67 4.45 -15.56 -9.37
N GLU A 68 3.67 -16.54 -9.84
CA GLU A 68 3.73 -17.03 -11.25
C GLU A 68 3.44 -15.92 -12.27
N THR A 69 2.62 -14.93 -11.89
CA THR A 69 2.17 -13.87 -12.79
C THR A 69 3.25 -12.85 -13.13
N ILE A 70 4.38 -12.89 -12.43
CA ILE A 70 5.53 -12.00 -12.69
C ILE A 70 6.70 -12.72 -13.35
N PHE A 71 6.60 -14.03 -13.60
CA PHE A 71 7.68 -14.79 -14.21
C PHE A 71 7.66 -14.75 -15.74
N GLY A 72 8.85 -14.72 -16.34
CA GLY A 72 9.01 -14.77 -17.78
C GLY A 72 8.65 -13.51 -18.55
N HIS A 73 8.41 -12.40 -17.83
CA HIS A 73 8.09 -11.10 -18.41
C HIS A 73 9.05 -10.04 -17.93
N ASP A 74 9.33 -9.07 -18.79
CA ASP A 74 9.97 -7.83 -18.40
C ASP A 74 8.90 -6.89 -17.83
N LEU A 75 9.06 -6.47 -16.60
CA LEU A 75 8.24 -5.45 -15.96
C LEU A 75 8.99 -4.12 -16.00
N LEU A 76 8.29 -3.07 -16.40
CA LEU A 76 8.84 -1.73 -16.52
C LEU A 76 8.30 -0.84 -15.39
N ARG A 77 9.17 -0.05 -14.76
CA ARG A 77 8.72 0.96 -13.81
C ARG A 77 7.83 1.98 -14.53
N ASP A 78 6.67 2.23 -13.97
CA ASP A 78 5.67 3.13 -14.54
C ASP A 78 5.28 2.78 -16.00
N GLY A 79 5.49 1.51 -16.41
CA GLY A 79 5.17 1.00 -17.74
C GLY A 79 6.12 1.42 -18.86
N PHE A 80 7.22 2.13 -18.58
CA PHE A 80 8.16 2.58 -19.63
C PHE A 80 9.62 2.72 -19.18
N ALA A 81 9.91 2.83 -17.88
CA ALA A 81 11.24 3.16 -17.38
C ALA A 81 11.90 1.97 -16.66
N GLY A 82 13.20 1.77 -16.91
CA GLY A 82 13.92 0.66 -16.32
C GLY A 82 13.35 -0.71 -16.72
N THR A 83 13.88 -1.77 -16.13
CA THR A 83 13.38 -3.15 -16.38
C THR A 83 13.70 -4.01 -15.17
N ILE A 84 12.76 -4.83 -14.75
CA ILE A 84 12.98 -5.92 -13.80
C ILE A 84 12.36 -7.19 -14.36
N ALA A 85 13.07 -8.30 -14.29
CA ALA A 85 12.56 -9.61 -14.70
C ALA A 85 12.82 -10.63 -13.60
N PHE A 86 11.87 -11.53 -13.44
CA PHE A 86 11.87 -12.53 -12.37
C PHE A 86 11.82 -13.94 -12.92
N LYS A 87 12.39 -14.87 -12.15
CA LYS A 87 12.17 -16.31 -12.32
C LYS A 87 11.91 -16.96 -10.96
N ARG A 88 11.45 -18.19 -10.99
CA ARG A 88 11.36 -19.01 -9.80
C ARG A 88 12.76 -19.36 -9.31
N ALA A 89 13.02 -19.18 -8.03
CA ALA A 89 14.24 -19.65 -7.39
C ALA A 89 14.31 -21.20 -7.40
N SER A 90 15.51 -21.75 -7.31
CA SER A 90 15.73 -23.20 -7.26
C SER A 90 15.03 -23.91 -6.09
N GLY A 91 14.67 -23.14 -5.03
CA GLY A 91 13.84 -23.59 -3.92
C GLY A 91 12.45 -22.95 -3.93
N LYS A 92 12.07 -22.33 -2.81
CA LYS A 92 10.86 -21.51 -2.72
C LYS A 92 11.25 -20.03 -2.83
N GLY A 93 10.53 -19.27 -3.66
CA GLY A 93 10.73 -17.82 -3.77
C GLY A 93 11.03 -17.36 -5.17
N VAL A 94 11.56 -16.17 -5.26
CA VAL A 94 11.74 -15.39 -6.48
C VAL A 94 13.21 -14.99 -6.61
N GLU A 95 13.76 -15.02 -7.80
CA GLU A 95 15.06 -14.47 -8.16
C GLU A 95 14.90 -13.41 -9.24
N ILE A 96 15.73 -12.37 -9.21
CA ILE A 96 15.75 -11.33 -10.22
C ILE A 96 16.82 -11.72 -11.26
N THR A 97 16.40 -11.90 -12.49
CA THR A 97 17.29 -12.27 -13.62
C THR A 97 17.77 -11.10 -14.42
N ARG A 98 17.06 -9.96 -14.33
CA ARG A 98 17.43 -8.69 -14.96
C ARG A 98 16.98 -7.55 -14.06
N LEU A 99 17.84 -6.57 -13.87
CA LEU A 99 17.49 -5.34 -13.18
C LEU A 99 18.21 -4.17 -13.87
N SER A 100 17.43 -3.27 -14.45
CA SER A 100 17.89 -2.04 -15.05
C SER A 100 17.16 -0.87 -14.41
N LEU A 101 17.86 0.01 -13.73
CA LEU A 101 17.31 1.15 -13.01
C LEU A 101 17.46 2.42 -13.84
N ALA A 102 16.39 3.15 -14.01
CA ALA A 102 16.38 4.47 -14.66
C ALA A 102 16.45 5.59 -13.62
N GLY A 103 17.10 6.67 -13.97
CA GLY A 103 17.26 7.84 -13.11
C GLY A 103 17.78 9.06 -13.87
N GLU A 104 18.45 9.97 -13.16
CA GLU A 104 19.07 11.16 -13.70
C GLU A 104 20.57 11.17 -13.36
N GLU A 105 21.39 11.76 -14.24
CA GLU A 105 22.82 11.92 -13.99
C GLU A 105 23.05 12.73 -12.71
N ILE A 106 24.02 12.30 -11.92
CA ILE A 106 24.42 13.00 -10.69
C ILE A 106 25.10 14.33 -11.03
N SER A 107 25.95 14.31 -12.07
CA SER A 107 26.70 15.50 -12.52
C SER A 107 25.84 16.48 -13.32
N HIS A 108 24.79 15.99 -14.00
CA HIS A 108 23.90 16.79 -14.86
C HIS A 108 22.43 16.48 -14.56
N PRO A 109 21.85 17.01 -13.47
CA PRO A 109 20.44 16.80 -13.12
C PRO A 109 19.51 17.16 -14.29
N GLY A 110 18.54 16.30 -14.59
CA GLY A 110 17.62 16.42 -15.73
C GLY A 110 18.06 15.62 -16.97
N VAL A 111 19.32 15.16 -17.03
CA VAL A 111 19.76 14.22 -18.06
C VAL A 111 19.45 12.80 -17.60
N GLN A 112 18.78 12.03 -18.46
CA GLN A 112 18.38 10.66 -18.13
C GLN A 112 19.57 9.71 -18.16
N CYS A 113 19.67 8.85 -17.15
CA CYS A 113 20.67 7.80 -17.07
C CYS A 113 20.01 6.44 -16.85
N ARG A 114 20.80 5.39 -17.03
CA ARG A 114 20.39 4.00 -16.76
C ARG A 114 21.56 3.22 -16.17
N VAL A 115 21.24 2.40 -15.16
CA VAL A 115 22.21 1.48 -14.57
C VAL A 115 21.69 0.07 -14.70
N ASP A 116 22.42 -0.78 -15.41
CA ASP A 116 22.15 -2.21 -15.45
C ASP A 116 22.87 -2.88 -14.28
N VAL A 117 22.07 -3.34 -13.32
CA VAL A 117 22.57 -4.10 -12.18
C VAL A 117 22.70 -5.55 -12.64
N VAL A 118 23.77 -5.81 -13.39
CA VAL A 118 24.07 -7.14 -13.91
C VAL A 118 24.89 -7.88 -12.86
N ALA A 119 24.34 -8.99 -12.35
CA ALA A 119 25.13 -10.00 -11.68
C ALA A 119 25.35 -11.15 -12.67
N ASP A 120 26.50 -11.81 -12.64
CA ASP A 120 26.75 -13.05 -13.37
C ASP A 120 25.74 -14.12 -12.97
N ASP A 121 25.29 -14.08 -11.72
CA ASP A 121 24.24 -14.90 -11.17
C ASP A 121 22.98 -14.06 -10.89
N PRO A 122 21.78 -14.67 -10.94
CA PRO A 122 20.54 -14.03 -10.56
C PRO A 122 20.59 -13.46 -9.15
N ILE A 123 20.04 -12.25 -8.96
CA ILE A 123 19.97 -11.62 -7.65
C ILE A 123 18.97 -12.39 -6.78
N GLN A 124 19.47 -12.92 -5.69
CA GLN A 124 18.65 -13.63 -4.72
C GLN A 124 17.77 -12.66 -3.95
N THR A 125 16.53 -13.07 -3.71
CA THR A 125 15.60 -12.30 -2.87
C THR A 125 15.24 -13.08 -1.62
N ARG A 126 14.89 -12.38 -0.55
CA ARG A 126 14.47 -12.98 0.72
C ARG A 126 13.01 -12.68 1.00
N LEU A 127 12.18 -13.71 1.20
CA LEU A 127 10.79 -13.52 1.61
C LEU A 127 10.76 -12.90 3.02
N ALA A 128 10.26 -11.67 3.13
CA ALA A 128 10.10 -10.96 4.39
C ALA A 128 8.76 -11.23 5.09
N GLY A 129 7.87 -11.98 4.44
CA GLY A 129 6.55 -12.32 4.95
C GLY A 129 5.42 -11.95 4.00
N LYS A 130 4.20 -11.90 4.54
CA LYS A 130 2.99 -11.55 3.76
C LYS A 130 2.20 -10.44 4.45
N PRO A 131 2.75 -9.24 4.57
CA PRO A 131 2.00 -8.12 5.12
C PRO A 131 0.75 -7.88 4.27
N ASN A 132 -0.39 -7.67 4.94
CA ASN A 132 -1.66 -7.44 4.25
C ASN A 132 -2.07 -8.57 3.28
N GLY A 133 -1.59 -9.80 3.49
CA GLY A 133 -1.88 -10.95 2.64
C GLY A 133 -1.04 -11.04 1.35
N ILE A 134 -0.12 -10.13 1.10
CA ILE A 134 0.71 -10.03 -0.11
C ILE A 134 2.14 -10.46 0.19
N SER A 135 2.73 -11.30 -0.68
CA SER A 135 4.14 -11.70 -0.53
C SER A 135 5.07 -10.50 -0.71
N ARG A 136 5.89 -10.24 0.31
CA ARG A 136 6.93 -9.20 0.29
C ARG A 136 8.30 -9.83 0.26
N TYR A 137 9.12 -9.35 -0.65
CA TYR A 137 10.51 -9.75 -0.81
C TYR A 137 11.47 -8.60 -0.54
N GLU A 138 12.62 -8.91 0.00
CA GLU A 138 13.74 -7.99 0.20
C GLU A 138 14.88 -8.32 -0.74
N VAL A 139 15.50 -7.29 -1.27
CA VAL A 139 16.63 -7.33 -2.22
C VAL A 139 17.78 -6.57 -1.61
N GLU A 140 18.89 -7.28 -1.40
CA GLU A 140 20.09 -6.72 -0.77
C GLU A 140 21.15 -6.42 -1.84
N ILE A 141 21.04 -5.25 -2.48
CA ILE A 141 22.05 -4.70 -3.37
C ILE A 141 22.73 -3.55 -2.60
N ALA A 142 24.04 -3.61 -2.42
CA ALA A 142 24.77 -2.68 -1.55
C ALA A 142 24.47 -1.20 -1.85
N ALA A 143 24.41 -0.82 -3.14
CA ALA A 143 24.15 0.55 -3.54
C ALA A 143 22.65 0.93 -3.52
N CYS A 144 21.74 -0.06 -3.50
CA CYS A 144 20.31 0.16 -3.66
C CYS A 144 19.49 -0.99 -3.05
N PRO A 145 19.45 -1.14 -1.73
CA PRO A 145 18.60 -2.13 -1.10
C PRO A 145 17.13 -1.69 -1.19
N PHE A 146 16.23 -2.61 -1.56
CA PHE A 146 14.81 -2.33 -1.64
C PHE A 146 13.94 -3.54 -1.26
N SER A 147 12.66 -3.30 -1.07
CA SER A 147 11.66 -4.36 -0.92
C SER A 147 10.55 -4.17 -1.95
N PHE A 148 9.99 -5.28 -2.40
CA PHE A 148 8.83 -5.25 -3.29
C PHE A 148 7.72 -6.19 -2.81
N ASP A 149 6.49 -5.78 -3.08
CA ASP A 149 5.29 -6.58 -2.89
C ASP A 149 4.83 -7.13 -4.23
N VAL A 150 4.49 -8.43 -4.26
CA VAL A 150 4.01 -9.09 -5.49
C VAL A 150 2.54 -8.78 -5.69
N LEU A 151 2.19 -8.22 -6.85
CA LEU A 151 0.83 -7.98 -7.31
C LEU A 151 0.53 -8.89 -8.51
N GLU A 152 -0.70 -8.91 -8.97
CA GLU A 152 -1.07 -9.70 -10.15
C GLU A 152 -0.45 -9.11 -11.42
N GLY A 153 0.56 -9.80 -11.99
CA GLY A 153 1.32 -9.35 -13.15
C GLY A 153 2.15 -8.07 -12.94
N ALA A 154 2.49 -7.73 -11.69
CA ALA A 154 3.24 -6.54 -11.34
C ALA A 154 3.94 -6.69 -9.99
N VAL A 155 4.86 -5.80 -9.68
CA VAL A 155 5.39 -5.61 -8.34
C VAL A 155 5.38 -4.13 -7.96
N ILE A 156 5.17 -3.83 -6.68
CA ILE A 156 5.33 -2.48 -6.18
C ILE A 156 6.55 -2.41 -5.25
N VAL A 157 7.48 -1.52 -5.57
CA VAL A 157 8.68 -1.28 -4.76
C VAL A 157 8.35 -0.20 -3.72
N THR A 158 8.42 -0.58 -2.43
CA THR A 158 7.90 0.25 -1.33
C THR A 158 8.95 0.72 -0.33
N ARG A 159 10.03 -0.02 -0.15
CA ARG A 159 11.10 0.33 0.78
C ARG A 159 12.39 0.52 0.02
N VAL A 160 12.78 1.75 -0.13
CA VAL A 160 14.03 2.16 -0.76
C VAL A 160 14.58 3.36 0.00
N PRO A 161 15.90 3.57 -0.02
CA PRO A 161 16.41 4.91 0.25
C PRO A 161 15.78 5.90 -0.75
N PRO A 162 15.71 7.20 -0.41
CA PRO A 162 15.08 8.20 -1.29
C PRO A 162 15.62 8.15 -2.72
N THR A 163 16.92 7.86 -2.86
CA THR A 163 17.62 7.67 -4.14
C THR A 163 18.66 6.59 -3.99
N CYS A 164 18.98 5.93 -5.09
CA CYS A 164 20.09 4.98 -5.21
C CYS A 164 21.17 5.62 -6.05
N ASP A 165 22.28 5.99 -5.43
CA ASP A 165 23.39 6.66 -6.12
C ASP A 165 24.40 5.63 -6.61
N PHE A 166 24.70 5.69 -7.91
CA PHE A 166 25.70 4.87 -8.59
C PHE A 166 26.79 5.79 -9.17
N PRO A 167 27.76 6.23 -8.35
CA PRO A 167 28.75 7.23 -8.78
C PRO A 167 29.59 6.78 -9.99
N ALA A 168 29.91 5.48 -10.07
CA ALA A 168 30.68 4.94 -11.19
C ALA A 168 29.93 5.01 -12.54
N ALA A 169 28.60 5.07 -12.50
CA ALA A 169 27.73 5.22 -13.67
C ALA A 169 27.17 6.64 -13.79
N ASP A 170 27.62 7.56 -12.94
CA ASP A 170 27.08 8.92 -12.84
C ASP A 170 25.55 8.98 -12.81
N CYS A 171 24.93 8.05 -12.07
CA CYS A 171 23.48 7.86 -12.12
C CYS A 171 22.86 7.82 -10.72
N ARG A 172 21.83 8.62 -10.52
CA ARG A 172 20.94 8.61 -9.35
C ARG A 172 19.61 8.01 -9.77
N ALA A 173 19.40 6.75 -9.43
CA ALA A 173 18.19 6.02 -9.80
C ALA A 173 17.12 6.07 -8.71
N VAL A 174 15.85 5.95 -9.12
CA VAL A 174 14.68 5.86 -8.23
C VAL A 174 13.92 4.56 -8.52
N PRO A 175 14.15 3.49 -7.76
CA PRO A 175 13.48 2.21 -8.00
C PRO A 175 12.03 2.16 -7.50
N ALA A 176 11.62 3.09 -6.63
CA ALA A 176 10.26 3.13 -6.07
C ALA A 176 9.20 3.31 -7.15
N GLY A 177 8.03 2.69 -6.94
CA GLY A 177 6.88 2.76 -7.83
C GLY A 177 6.36 1.41 -8.27
N LEU A 178 5.39 1.42 -9.17
CA LEU A 178 4.82 0.20 -9.76
C LEU A 178 5.64 -0.25 -10.97
N TRP A 179 6.05 -1.50 -10.95
CA TRP A 179 6.68 -2.19 -12.07
C TRP A 179 5.68 -3.17 -12.67
N GLY A 180 5.33 -2.97 -13.91
CA GLY A 180 4.31 -3.75 -14.61
C GLY A 180 4.55 -3.86 -16.11
N PRO A 181 3.58 -4.36 -16.87
CA PRO A 181 3.68 -4.45 -18.32
C PRO A 181 3.95 -3.09 -18.97
N PRO A 182 4.53 -3.07 -20.20
CA PRO A 182 4.64 -1.84 -20.97
C PRO A 182 3.26 -1.17 -21.11
N GLY A 183 3.16 0.13 -20.80
CA GLY A 183 1.87 0.82 -20.80
C GLY A 183 1.16 0.87 -22.16
N ASN A 184 1.90 0.71 -23.26
CA ASN A 184 1.38 0.62 -24.61
C ASN A 184 1.03 -0.79 -25.06
N SER A 185 1.15 -1.81 -24.22
CA SER A 185 0.87 -3.21 -24.57
C SER A 185 -0.58 -3.64 -24.43
N PHE A 186 -1.44 -2.79 -23.86
CA PHE A 186 -2.84 -3.13 -23.60
C PHE A 186 -3.73 -2.93 -24.83
N GLY A 187 -4.26 -4.03 -25.35
CA GLY A 187 -5.27 -3.98 -26.42
C GLY A 187 -6.68 -3.65 -25.90
N PRO A 188 -7.63 -3.29 -26.82
CA PRO A 188 -8.97 -2.87 -26.45
C PRO A 188 -9.76 -3.85 -25.57
N ASP A 189 -9.59 -5.16 -25.79
CA ASP A 189 -10.31 -6.17 -25.00
C ASP A 189 -9.70 -6.33 -23.62
N GLN A 190 -8.38 -6.19 -23.50
CA GLN A 190 -7.69 -6.16 -22.20
C GLN A 190 -8.12 -4.93 -21.40
N VAL A 191 -8.24 -3.76 -22.01
CA VAL A 191 -8.73 -2.52 -21.36
C VAL A 191 -10.14 -2.75 -20.77
N LYS A 192 -11.06 -3.32 -21.56
CA LYS A 192 -12.41 -3.67 -21.06
C LYS A 192 -12.38 -4.68 -19.90
N GLN A 193 -11.45 -5.62 -19.95
CA GLN A 193 -11.28 -6.57 -18.85
C GLN A 193 -10.78 -5.88 -17.59
N LEU A 194 -9.73 -5.04 -17.69
CA LEU A 194 -9.18 -4.28 -16.58
C LEU A 194 -10.23 -3.36 -15.94
N GLU A 195 -11.11 -2.75 -16.73
CA GLU A 195 -12.21 -1.92 -16.23
C GLU A 195 -13.21 -2.73 -15.39
N ARG A 196 -13.61 -3.93 -15.86
CA ARG A 196 -14.47 -4.83 -15.10
C ARG A 196 -13.82 -5.26 -13.79
N GLU A 197 -12.55 -5.66 -13.85
CA GLU A 197 -11.79 -6.06 -12.67
C GLU A 197 -11.65 -4.91 -11.66
N ARG A 198 -11.43 -3.67 -12.15
CA ARG A 198 -11.36 -2.48 -11.31
C ARG A 198 -12.66 -2.23 -10.58
N SER A 199 -13.79 -2.29 -11.29
CA SER A 199 -15.13 -2.13 -10.68
C SER A 199 -15.35 -3.17 -9.58
N HIS A 200 -14.94 -4.42 -9.82
CA HIS A 200 -15.01 -5.49 -8.83
C HIS A 200 -14.09 -5.23 -7.62
N ALA A 201 -12.85 -4.82 -7.86
CA ALA A 201 -11.89 -4.51 -6.80
C ALA A 201 -12.37 -3.34 -5.91
N GLU A 202 -12.93 -2.28 -6.51
CA GLU A 202 -13.51 -1.15 -5.79
C GLU A 202 -14.72 -1.56 -4.94
N SER A 203 -15.58 -2.43 -5.47
CA SER A 203 -16.71 -2.99 -4.73
C SER A 203 -16.23 -3.83 -3.54
N SER A 204 -15.23 -4.69 -3.76
CA SER A 204 -14.64 -5.53 -2.71
C SER A 204 -13.97 -4.68 -1.63
N MET A 205 -13.25 -3.63 -2.01
CA MET A 205 -12.63 -2.68 -1.09
C MET A 205 -13.68 -1.99 -0.20
N ARG A 206 -14.77 -1.47 -0.81
CA ARG A 206 -15.87 -0.84 -0.04
C ARG A 206 -16.52 -1.83 0.93
N THR A 207 -16.83 -3.04 0.47
CA THR A 207 -17.42 -4.08 1.30
C THR A 207 -16.50 -4.49 2.45
N GLY A 208 -15.21 -4.69 2.16
CA GLY A 208 -14.19 -5.02 3.17
C GLY A 208 -14.05 -3.91 4.22
N PHE A 209 -14.01 -2.67 3.79
CA PHE A 209 -13.95 -1.52 4.71
C PHE A 209 -15.17 -1.45 5.63
N HIS A 210 -16.37 -1.57 5.07
CA HIS A 210 -17.60 -1.59 5.89
C HIS A 210 -17.63 -2.76 6.89
N ALA A 211 -17.25 -3.97 6.45
CA ALA A 211 -17.19 -5.13 7.33
C ALA A 211 -16.19 -4.91 8.48
N LEU A 212 -15.04 -4.32 8.18
CA LEU A 212 -14.02 -4.02 9.18
C LEU A 212 -14.48 -2.95 10.18
N LEU A 213 -15.19 -1.90 9.73
CA LEU A 213 -15.80 -0.91 10.61
C LEU A 213 -16.85 -1.53 11.54
N MET A 214 -17.74 -2.36 11.00
CA MET A 214 -18.75 -3.06 11.80
C MET A 214 -18.09 -3.98 12.85
N LYS A 215 -16.99 -4.65 12.47
CA LYS A 215 -16.22 -5.52 13.37
C LYS A 215 -15.50 -4.73 14.48
N ALA A 216 -15.10 -3.49 14.20
CA ALA A 216 -14.48 -2.60 15.21
C ALA A 216 -15.47 -2.21 16.32
N GLY A 217 -16.77 -2.22 16.04
CA GLY A 217 -17.83 -1.96 17.03
C GLY A 217 -17.69 -0.58 17.70
N LYS A 218 -17.32 -0.55 18.99
CA LYS A 218 -17.18 0.67 19.78
C LYS A 218 -15.72 1.18 19.90
N ASP A 219 -14.78 0.52 19.27
CA ASP A 219 -13.35 0.92 19.31
C ASP A 219 -13.12 2.18 18.45
N LYS A 220 -13.29 3.35 19.07
CA LYS A 220 -13.15 4.64 18.40
C LYS A 220 -11.76 4.88 17.83
N VAL A 221 -10.70 4.34 18.46
CA VAL A 221 -9.31 4.51 18.01
C VAL A 221 -9.09 3.75 16.71
N ALA A 222 -9.50 2.49 16.68
CA ALA A 222 -9.44 1.67 15.46
C ALA A 222 -10.29 2.26 14.34
N ILE A 223 -11.51 2.71 14.61
CA ILE A 223 -12.39 3.35 13.61
C ILE A 223 -11.72 4.59 13.02
N LYS A 224 -11.18 5.49 13.87
CA LYS A 224 -10.50 6.71 13.40
C LYS A 224 -9.29 6.38 12.53
N LYS A 225 -8.47 5.41 12.93
CA LYS A 225 -7.31 4.94 12.15
C LYS A 225 -7.74 4.43 10.77
N MET A 226 -8.68 3.49 10.72
CA MET A 226 -9.17 2.90 9.48
C MET A 226 -9.83 3.94 8.56
N ALA A 227 -10.60 4.86 9.11
CA ALA A 227 -11.22 5.94 8.33
C ALA A 227 -10.16 6.88 7.74
N GLY A 228 -9.13 7.24 8.51
CA GLY A 228 -8.01 8.06 8.04
C GLY A 228 -7.24 7.38 6.91
N GLU A 229 -6.90 6.10 7.06
CA GLU A 229 -6.23 5.32 6.01
C GLU A 229 -7.09 5.20 4.74
N GLN A 230 -8.40 5.02 4.88
CA GLN A 230 -9.29 4.93 3.73
C GLN A 230 -9.47 6.28 3.04
N ALA A 231 -9.52 7.37 3.79
CA ALA A 231 -9.59 8.73 3.24
C ALA A 231 -8.32 9.10 2.45
N GLY A 232 -7.14 8.68 2.92
CA GLY A 232 -5.86 8.91 2.23
C GLY A 232 -5.64 8.03 1.00
N PHE A 233 -6.30 6.90 0.91
CA PHE A 233 -6.03 5.89 -0.12
C PHE A 233 -6.16 6.40 -1.56
N SER A 234 -7.17 7.22 -1.87
CA SER A 234 -7.37 7.74 -3.22
C SER A 234 -6.21 8.61 -3.67
N SER A 235 -5.72 9.48 -2.80
CA SER A 235 -4.56 10.34 -3.08
C SER A 235 -3.26 9.54 -3.18
N GLU A 236 -3.07 8.54 -2.33
CA GLU A 236 -1.92 7.64 -2.39
C GLU A 236 -1.89 6.86 -3.72
N ARG A 237 -3.02 6.28 -4.13
CA ARG A 237 -3.16 5.57 -5.40
C ARG A 237 -2.86 6.50 -6.59
N GLU A 238 -3.37 7.73 -6.55
CA GLU A 238 -3.10 8.71 -7.61
C GLU A 238 -1.61 9.06 -7.69
N VAL A 239 -0.95 9.28 -6.56
CA VAL A 239 0.49 9.56 -6.52
C VAL A 239 1.30 8.41 -7.11
N ILE A 240 0.96 7.16 -6.78
CA ILE A 240 1.65 5.97 -7.29
C ILE A 240 1.45 5.82 -8.80
N CYS A 241 0.23 6.08 -9.30
CA CYS A 241 -0.17 5.70 -10.66
C CYS A 241 -0.09 6.83 -11.69
N ARG A 242 0.09 8.10 -11.28
CA ARG A 242 0.04 9.25 -12.19
C ARG A 242 1.02 9.19 -13.35
N ASN A 243 2.15 8.55 -13.16
CA ASN A 243 3.21 8.46 -14.15
C ASN A 243 3.17 7.16 -14.97
N TYR A 244 2.25 6.24 -14.66
CA TYR A 244 2.17 4.98 -15.39
C TYR A 244 1.67 5.25 -16.81
N LEU A 245 2.45 4.84 -17.80
CA LEU A 245 2.21 5.15 -19.20
C LEU A 245 0.83 4.62 -19.66
N GLY A 246 -0.05 5.51 -20.13
CA GLY A 246 -1.38 5.18 -20.62
C GLY A 246 -2.40 4.84 -19.53
N GLU A 247 -2.13 5.17 -18.26
CA GLU A 247 -3.01 4.83 -17.14
C GLU A 247 -4.43 5.35 -17.30
N GLU A 248 -4.59 6.53 -17.90
CA GLU A 248 -5.89 7.16 -18.19
C GLU A 248 -6.75 6.33 -19.17
N VAL A 249 -6.13 5.46 -19.96
CA VAL A 249 -6.80 4.60 -20.93
C VAL A 249 -7.12 3.24 -20.34
N HIS A 250 -6.13 2.56 -19.71
CA HIS A 250 -6.27 1.17 -19.30
C HIS A 250 -6.48 0.97 -17.80
N GLY A 251 -6.11 1.92 -16.95
CA GLY A 251 -6.32 1.86 -15.50
C GLY A 251 -5.64 0.69 -14.79
N PHE A 252 -4.54 0.15 -15.34
CA PHE A 252 -3.86 -1.02 -14.82
C PHE A 252 -3.29 -0.80 -13.43
N CYS A 253 -2.55 0.30 -13.25
CA CYS A 253 -1.93 0.62 -11.97
C CYS A 253 -3.00 0.83 -10.88
N ALA A 254 -4.03 1.64 -11.16
CA ALA A 254 -5.11 1.89 -10.22
C ALA A 254 -5.83 0.59 -9.81
N LEU A 255 -6.02 -0.33 -10.76
CA LEU A 255 -6.58 -1.66 -10.48
C LEU A 255 -5.69 -2.43 -9.50
N ARG A 256 -4.38 -2.56 -9.77
CA ARG A 256 -3.46 -3.35 -8.94
C ARG A 256 -3.35 -2.80 -7.52
N ILE A 257 -3.25 -1.48 -7.37
CA ILE A 257 -3.24 -0.83 -6.05
C ILE A 257 -4.58 -0.98 -5.32
N THR A 258 -5.71 -0.94 -6.03
CA THR A 258 -7.03 -1.15 -5.43
C THR A 258 -7.24 -2.60 -4.99
N GLN A 259 -6.77 -3.58 -5.76
CA GLN A 259 -6.78 -5.00 -5.38
C GLN A 259 -5.94 -5.25 -4.12
N ALA A 260 -4.75 -4.67 -4.07
CA ALA A 260 -3.88 -4.73 -2.88
C ALA A 260 -4.58 -4.16 -1.63
N ARG A 261 -5.24 -3.00 -1.75
CA ARG A 261 -6.02 -2.41 -0.65
C ARG A 261 -7.19 -3.28 -0.22
N ALA A 262 -7.92 -3.83 -1.16
CA ALA A 262 -9.06 -4.71 -0.86
C ALA A 262 -8.60 -5.98 -0.10
N LEU A 263 -7.48 -6.58 -0.50
CA LEU A 263 -6.89 -7.72 0.18
C LEU A 263 -6.38 -7.36 1.58
N ALA A 264 -5.77 -6.18 1.75
CA ALA A 264 -5.33 -5.69 3.06
C ALA A 264 -6.51 -5.54 4.05
N LEU A 265 -7.65 -5.01 3.58
CA LEU A 265 -8.86 -4.90 4.40
C LEU A 265 -9.45 -6.25 4.76
N GLN A 266 -9.42 -7.22 3.84
CA GLN A 266 -9.83 -8.60 4.11
C GLN A 266 -8.93 -9.24 5.17
N THR A 267 -7.63 -9.17 5.02
CA THR A 267 -6.65 -9.72 5.97
C THR A 267 -6.84 -9.13 7.37
N ALA A 268 -7.00 -7.81 7.47
CA ALA A 268 -7.27 -7.14 8.73
C ALA A 268 -8.61 -7.57 9.37
N PHE A 269 -9.63 -7.85 8.55
CA PHE A 269 -10.91 -8.39 9.03
C PHE A 269 -10.75 -9.81 9.58
N GLU A 270 -10.01 -10.67 8.90
CA GLU A 270 -9.73 -12.05 9.32
C GLU A 270 -8.92 -12.08 10.61
N GLU A 271 -7.87 -11.27 10.72
CA GLU A 271 -7.07 -11.14 11.95
C GLU A 271 -7.92 -10.70 13.14
N ARG A 272 -8.77 -9.69 12.99
CA ARG A 272 -9.70 -9.29 14.06
C ARG A 272 -10.71 -10.38 14.41
N THR A 273 -11.13 -11.16 13.45
CA THR A 273 -12.06 -12.26 13.69
C THR A 273 -11.39 -13.37 14.49
N ASN A 274 -10.16 -13.75 14.11
CA ASN A 274 -9.38 -14.75 14.81
C ASN A 274 -9.01 -14.34 16.24
N LEU A 275 -8.69 -13.06 16.47
CA LEU A 275 -8.45 -12.52 17.81
C LEU A 275 -9.68 -12.60 18.72
N GLN A 276 -10.90 -12.49 18.17
CA GLN A 276 -12.14 -12.54 18.92
C GLN A 276 -12.63 -13.98 19.16
N THR A 277 -12.28 -14.90 18.26
CA THR A 277 -12.69 -16.33 18.33
C THR A 277 -11.61 -17.24 18.90
N GLY A 278 -10.40 -16.72 19.19
CA GLY A 278 -9.33 -17.46 19.85
C GLY A 278 -9.80 -18.08 21.14
N PRO A 279 -9.31 -19.28 21.53
CA PRO A 279 -9.79 -19.98 22.71
C PRO A 279 -9.67 -19.05 23.92
N ALA A 280 -10.81 -18.81 24.58
CA ALA A 280 -10.83 -18.13 25.86
C ALA A 280 -9.77 -18.82 26.73
N LYS A 281 -8.75 -18.07 27.18
CA LYS A 281 -7.77 -18.57 28.14
C LYS A 281 -8.58 -19.12 29.30
N THR A 282 -8.71 -20.42 29.36
CA THR A 282 -9.29 -21.11 30.48
C THR A 282 -8.41 -20.76 31.66
N THR A 283 -8.84 -19.78 32.44
CA THR A 283 -8.28 -19.52 33.77
C THR A 283 -8.58 -20.77 34.55
N THR A 284 -7.67 -21.72 34.49
CA THR A 284 -7.66 -22.88 35.39
C THR A 284 -7.58 -22.27 36.78
N LYS A 285 -8.70 -22.21 37.47
CA LYS A 285 -8.76 -21.99 38.91
C LYS A 285 -7.89 -23.09 39.52
N ARG A 286 -6.65 -22.75 39.82
CA ARG A 286 -5.75 -23.58 40.56
C ARG A 286 -6.41 -23.84 41.90
N ALA A 287 -6.99 -25.03 42.05
CA ALA A 287 -7.49 -25.51 43.31
C ALA A 287 -6.33 -25.45 44.28
N VAL A 288 -6.44 -24.60 45.31
CA VAL A 288 -5.53 -24.55 46.41
C VAL A 288 -5.67 -25.88 47.17
N ALA A 289 -4.81 -26.83 46.87
CA ALA A 289 -4.66 -28.02 47.67
C ALA A 289 -4.12 -27.59 49.04
N LYS A 290 -4.92 -27.80 50.07
CA LYS A 290 -4.51 -27.68 51.50
C LYS A 290 -3.32 -28.59 51.73
N GLN A 291 -2.13 -28.02 51.87
CA GLN A 291 -0.95 -28.74 52.37
C GLN A 291 -1.15 -29.02 53.86
N LYS A 292 -1.08 -30.31 54.22
CA LYS A 292 -0.91 -30.77 55.60
C LYS A 292 0.45 -30.32 56.12
N PRO A 293 0.58 -29.99 57.41
CA PRO A 293 1.86 -29.63 58.02
C PRO A 293 2.77 -30.84 58.10
N VAL A 294 4.01 -30.72 57.63
CA VAL A 294 5.08 -31.70 57.84
C VAL A 294 5.91 -31.26 59.04
N PRO A 295 6.31 -32.18 59.91
CA PRO A 295 7.04 -31.87 61.16
C PRO A 295 8.50 -31.47 60.92
N ASN A 296 8.93 -30.51 61.73
CA ASN A 296 10.25 -29.98 61.84
C ASN A 296 11.27 -31.08 62.20
N LEU A 297 12.35 -31.22 61.46
CA LEU A 297 13.54 -31.90 61.91
C LEU A 297 14.73 -30.95 61.73
N ASN A 298 15.18 -30.49 62.92
CA ASN A 298 16.50 -29.88 63.10
C ASN A 298 17.58 -30.92 62.86
N SER A 299 18.67 -30.52 62.20
CA SER A 299 20.05 -30.78 62.70
C SER A 299 21.07 -30.38 61.64
N ASP A 300 21.85 -29.46 62.05
CA ASP A 300 23.32 -29.43 62.18
C ASP A 300 24.19 -29.28 60.93
N SER A 301 24.82 -28.14 60.95
CA SER A 301 26.28 -27.90 60.85
C SER A 301 27.05 -28.55 59.69
N GLN A 302 27.57 -27.70 58.77
CA GLN A 302 29.05 -27.53 58.76
C GLN A 302 29.45 -26.52 57.67
N GLN A 303 30.09 -25.49 58.15
CA GLN A 303 30.93 -24.56 57.37
C GLN A 303 32.19 -25.32 56.90
N THR A 304 32.58 -25.05 55.66
CA THR A 304 33.97 -25.13 55.23
C THR A 304 34.32 -24.10 54.19
N PRO A 305 35.52 -23.50 54.26
CA PRO A 305 35.77 -22.19 53.69
C PRO A 305 36.39 -22.20 52.26
N LEU A 306 36.31 -21.07 51.63
CA LEU A 306 37.03 -20.71 50.41
C LEU A 306 38.57 -20.68 50.64
N PRO A 307 39.35 -20.94 49.59
CA PRO A 307 40.61 -20.25 49.34
C PRO A 307 40.50 -19.50 47.98
N GLY A 308 40.77 -18.19 47.84
CA GLY A 308 42.08 -17.66 48.01
C GLY A 308 42.61 -17.20 46.67
N SER A 309 42.52 -15.89 46.46
CA SER A 309 43.06 -15.07 45.41
C SER A 309 44.55 -15.33 45.08
N GLY A 310 44.96 -15.06 43.82
CA GLY A 310 46.32 -14.81 43.43
C GLY A 310 46.43 -14.38 41.95
N PRO A 311 47.20 -13.32 41.66
CA PRO A 311 47.20 -12.65 40.36
C PRO A 311 48.36 -13.11 39.48
N HIS A 312 48.13 -13.01 38.15
CA HIS A 312 49.15 -12.61 37.18
C HIS A 312 48.50 -12.06 35.93
#